data_9083b55a69c4191db8c771a72de2f34f
#
_entry.id   9083b55a69c4191db8c771a72de2f34f
#
_cell.length_a   1.000
_cell.length_b   1.000
_cell.length_c   1.000
_cell.angle_alpha   90.00
_cell.angle_beta   90.00
_cell.angle_gamma   90.00
#
_symmetry.space_group_name_H-M   'P 1'
#
loop_
_entity.id
_entity.type
_entity.pdbx_description
1 polymer ?
#
loop_
_entity_poly.entity_id
_entity_poly.type
_entity_poly.pdbx_seq_one_letter_code
_entity_poly.pdbx_strand_id
1 'polypeptide(L)'
;MKSTRCPVAALAFLFFLALPLCAQDTSAKDSQSPDNADAVTAVKRLRIEVTGGEKNVGVENASVYLKYVEEKKLGKDRKYALNVKTNRSGVAHIPDPPMGKVLIQIVADGWKTYGKYYELTDPGEVIKIHLDRPPKWY
;
A
#
# COMPACT_ATOMS: atom_id res chain seq x y z
N MET A 1 -61.31 41.97 -22.45
CA MET A 1 -61.17 43.28 -23.13
C MET A 1 -59.71 43.51 -23.42
N LYS A 2 -59.42 43.72 -24.72
CA LYS A 2 -58.24 44.38 -25.35
C LYS A 2 -56.88 43.79 -25.07
N SER A 3 -56.27 42.99 -25.97
CA SER A 3 -55.79 43.33 -27.32
C SER A 3 -54.65 44.34 -27.31
N THR A 4 -53.45 43.91 -27.75
CA THR A 4 -52.59 44.59 -28.75
C THR A 4 -51.28 43.81 -28.83
N ARG A 5 -51.00 43.00 -29.81
CA ARG A 5 -50.39 43.16 -31.13
C ARG A 5 -48.96 43.65 -31.08
N CYS A 6 -48.11 42.74 -31.57
CA CYS A 6 -46.84 42.77 -32.35
C CYS A 6 -46.43 44.14 -32.96
N PRO A 7 -45.23 44.36 -33.54
CA PRO A 7 -44.46 43.40 -34.36
C PRO A 7 -42.90 43.54 -34.31
N VAL A 8 -42.26 42.50 -34.83
CA VAL A 8 -41.22 42.44 -35.88
C VAL A 8 -40.05 43.42 -35.86
N ALA A 9 -38.86 42.90 -35.77
CA ALA A 9 -37.78 43.28 -36.68
C ALA A 9 -36.65 42.24 -36.60
N ALA A 10 -36.41 41.63 -37.72
CA ALA A 10 -35.29 40.77 -38.04
C ALA A 10 -34.00 41.60 -38.04
N LEU A 11 -32.94 41.02 -37.56
CA LEU A 11 -31.61 41.30 -38.10
C LEU A 11 -30.73 40.06 -37.94
N ALA A 12 -30.42 39.49 -39.08
CA ALA A 12 -29.43 38.45 -39.31
C ALA A 12 -28.03 39.01 -38.99
N PHE A 13 -27.30 38.33 -38.16
CA PHE A 13 -25.84 38.46 -38.17
C PHE A 13 -25.24 37.06 -38.23
N LEU A 14 -24.85 36.69 -39.42
CA LEU A 14 -23.94 35.61 -39.74
C LEU A 14 -22.58 35.99 -39.12
N PHE A 15 -22.17 35.29 -38.08
CA PHE A 15 -20.77 35.24 -37.72
C PHE A 15 -20.33 33.79 -37.78
N PHE A 16 -19.74 33.49 -38.92
CA PHE A 16 -18.98 32.30 -39.20
C PHE A 16 -17.65 32.48 -38.46
N LEU A 17 -17.50 31.84 -37.30
CA LEU A 17 -16.19 31.75 -36.69
C LEU A 17 -15.81 30.29 -36.56
N ALA A 18 -14.84 29.90 -37.36
CA ALA A 18 -14.22 28.61 -37.41
C ALA A 18 -13.70 28.20 -36.04
N LEU A 19 -14.21 27.10 -35.53
CA LEU A 19 -13.63 26.38 -34.38
C LEU A 19 -12.48 25.51 -34.91
N PRO A 20 -11.29 25.64 -34.36
CA PRO A 20 -10.27 24.62 -34.59
C PRO A 20 -10.68 23.38 -33.78
N LEU A 21 -10.84 22.29 -34.49
CA LEU A 21 -10.96 20.93 -34.00
C LEU A 21 -9.66 20.58 -33.29
N CYS A 22 -9.59 20.83 -31.99
CA CYS A 22 -8.52 20.30 -31.14
C CYS A 22 -8.89 18.87 -30.83
N ALA A 23 -8.36 17.94 -31.56
CA ALA A 23 -8.35 16.53 -31.22
C ALA A 23 -7.60 16.38 -29.90
N GLN A 24 -8.32 16.19 -28.82
CA GLN A 24 -7.75 15.72 -27.58
C GLN A 24 -7.63 14.20 -27.67
N ASP A 25 -6.47 13.76 -28.09
CA ASP A 25 -5.98 12.41 -27.80
C ASP A 25 -5.89 12.27 -26.28
N THR A 26 -6.96 11.81 -25.68
CA THR A 26 -6.94 11.25 -24.32
C THR A 26 -6.39 9.83 -24.40
N SER A 27 -5.10 9.73 -24.67
CA SER A 27 -4.34 8.54 -24.36
C SER A 27 -4.05 8.57 -22.86
N ALA A 28 -5.04 8.24 -22.07
CA ALA A 28 -4.89 7.92 -20.66
C ALA A 28 -4.17 6.58 -20.57
N LYS A 29 -2.86 6.63 -20.65
CA LYS A 29 -1.99 5.54 -20.24
C LYS A 29 -1.58 5.81 -18.80
N ASP A 30 -2.50 5.65 -17.89
CA ASP A 30 -2.22 5.52 -16.48
C ASP A 30 -1.67 4.11 -16.20
N SER A 31 -0.40 3.97 -16.50
CA SER A 31 0.46 2.96 -15.92
C SER A 31 1.49 3.69 -15.07
N GLN A 32 1.04 4.48 -14.12
CA GLN A 32 1.88 4.91 -13.02
C GLN A 32 1.90 3.80 -11.98
N SER A 33 2.89 2.94 -12.13
CA SER A 33 3.44 2.15 -11.05
C SER A 33 3.75 3.08 -9.89
N PRO A 34 3.24 2.82 -8.67
CA PRO A 34 3.47 3.71 -7.53
C PRO A 34 4.82 3.48 -6.88
N ASP A 35 5.88 3.31 -7.65
CA ASP A 35 7.23 3.06 -7.13
C ASP A 35 8.08 4.33 -6.93
N ASN A 36 7.50 5.53 -7.14
CA ASN A 36 8.24 6.80 -7.01
C ASN A 36 7.73 7.73 -5.90
N ALA A 37 7.03 7.22 -4.90
CA ALA A 37 6.64 8.03 -3.73
C ALA A 37 7.72 8.08 -2.63
N ASP A 38 8.92 7.54 -2.86
CA ASP A 38 9.95 7.41 -1.82
C ASP A 38 10.99 8.55 -1.77
N ALA A 39 10.78 9.65 -2.50
CA ALA A 39 11.74 10.74 -2.53
C ALA A 39 11.43 11.94 -1.62
N VAL A 40 10.33 11.92 -0.88
CA VAL A 40 9.99 13.05 0.02
C VAL A 40 9.71 12.53 1.42
N THR A 41 10.69 12.67 2.27
CA THR A 41 10.81 12.22 3.64
C THR A 41 11.17 10.72 3.69
N ALA A 42 12.45 10.44 3.82
CA ALA A 42 12.96 9.09 4.11
C ALA A 42 12.51 8.67 5.53
N VAL A 43 11.23 8.42 5.69
CA VAL A 43 10.72 7.71 6.87
C VAL A 43 11.34 6.32 6.79
N LYS A 44 12.32 6.08 7.64
CA LYS A 44 12.94 4.76 7.76
C LYS A 44 11.85 3.76 8.09
N ARG A 45 11.56 2.84 7.16
CA ARG A 45 10.51 1.84 7.28
C ARG A 45 11.13 0.47 7.23
N LEU A 46 10.85 -0.35 8.23
CA LEU A 46 11.21 -1.76 8.19
C LEU A 46 10.46 -2.44 7.05
N ARG A 47 11.22 -3.08 6.16
CA ARG A 47 10.67 -3.84 5.03
C ARG A 47 10.76 -5.34 5.33
N ILE A 48 9.62 -6.01 5.28
CA ILE A 48 9.54 -7.46 5.47
C ILE A 48 9.10 -8.08 4.14
N GLU A 49 9.95 -8.92 3.56
CA GLU A 49 9.69 -9.66 2.34
C GLU A 49 9.30 -11.10 2.72
N VAL A 50 8.08 -11.49 2.39
CA VAL A 50 7.54 -12.82 2.69
C VAL A 50 7.42 -13.61 1.39
N THR A 51 8.20 -14.67 1.29
CA THR A 51 8.17 -15.60 0.16
C THR A 51 7.74 -16.97 0.63
N GLY A 52 7.28 -17.83 -0.28
CA GLY A 52 6.90 -19.17 0.08
C GLY A 52 6.99 -20.18 -1.05
N GLY A 53 7.14 -21.45 -0.67
CA GLY A 53 7.23 -22.58 -1.58
C GLY A 53 8.55 -22.68 -2.34
N GLU A 54 8.71 -23.73 -3.13
CA GLU A 54 9.96 -24.04 -3.85
C GLU A 54 10.40 -22.94 -4.83
N LYS A 55 9.44 -22.16 -5.35
CA LYS A 55 9.69 -21.09 -6.33
C LYS A 55 9.92 -19.72 -5.71
N ASN A 56 9.95 -19.60 -4.37
CA ASN A 56 10.10 -18.35 -3.65
C ASN A 56 9.13 -17.25 -4.12
N VAL A 57 7.87 -17.61 -4.34
CA VAL A 57 6.85 -16.65 -4.77
C VAL A 57 6.44 -15.78 -3.59
N GLY A 58 6.24 -14.47 -3.83
CA GLY A 58 5.74 -13.56 -2.80
C GLY A 58 4.37 -14.00 -2.28
N VAL A 59 4.21 -14.04 -0.96
CA VAL A 59 2.96 -14.43 -0.31
C VAL A 59 2.11 -13.20 -0.09
N GLU A 60 1.04 -13.06 -0.87
CA GLU A 60 0.08 -11.98 -0.78
C GLU A 60 -0.82 -12.14 0.45
N ASN A 61 -1.26 -11.01 1.02
CA ASN A 61 -2.24 -10.96 2.11
C ASN A 61 -1.84 -11.69 3.40
N ALA A 62 -0.55 -11.99 3.57
CA ALA A 62 -0.04 -12.55 4.82
C ALA A 62 -0.14 -11.51 5.95
N SER A 63 -0.63 -11.94 7.10
CA SER A 63 -0.68 -11.10 8.30
C SER A 63 0.66 -11.16 9.04
N VAL A 64 1.36 -10.03 9.05
CA VAL A 64 2.65 -9.87 9.74
C VAL A 64 2.40 -9.19 11.08
N TYR A 65 2.66 -9.89 12.16
CA TYR A 65 2.59 -9.38 13.52
C TYR A 65 3.98 -9.07 14.03
N LEU A 66 4.22 -7.83 14.40
CA LEU A 66 5.42 -7.40 15.11
C LEU A 66 5.06 -7.21 16.58
N LYS A 67 5.61 -8.05 17.46
CA LYS A 67 5.36 -8.00 18.91
C LYS A 67 6.63 -7.60 19.63
N TYR A 68 6.53 -6.63 20.54
CA TYR A 68 7.65 -6.17 21.34
C TYR A 68 7.20 -5.78 22.75
N VAL A 69 8.17 -5.71 23.62
CA VAL A 69 7.96 -5.33 25.03
C VAL A 69 8.74 -4.06 25.29
N GLU A 70 8.06 -3.04 25.75
CA GLU A 70 8.67 -1.81 26.24
C GLU A 70 8.89 -1.94 27.74
N GLU A 71 10.15 -2.07 28.15
CA GLU A 71 10.55 -2.11 29.54
C GLU A 71 10.43 -0.71 30.16
N LYS A 72 9.64 -0.57 31.21
CA LYS A 72 9.55 0.67 31.97
C LYS A 72 10.43 0.60 33.21
N LYS A 73 11.26 1.62 33.40
CA LYS A 73 12.12 1.75 34.61
C LYS A 73 11.33 1.74 35.93
N LEU A 74 10.06 2.10 35.91
CA LEU A 74 9.14 2.06 37.03
C LEU A 74 7.76 1.60 36.56
N GLY A 75 7.36 0.38 36.87
CA GLY A 75 6.03 -0.15 36.57
C GLY A 75 6.06 -1.46 35.80
N LYS A 76 4.89 -1.90 35.31
CA LYS A 76 4.76 -3.11 34.51
C LYS A 76 5.17 -2.85 33.07
N ASP A 77 5.89 -3.80 32.49
CA ASP A 77 6.24 -3.80 31.07
C ASP A 77 4.97 -3.76 30.21
N ARG A 78 5.04 -3.01 29.14
CA ARG A 78 3.96 -2.93 28.16
C ARG A 78 4.28 -3.79 26.96
N LYS A 79 3.33 -4.67 26.60
CA LYS A 79 3.39 -5.49 25.40
C LYS A 79 2.63 -4.79 24.27
N TYR A 80 3.28 -4.64 23.13
CA TYR A 80 2.70 -4.07 21.94
C TYR A 80 2.67 -5.09 20.82
N ALA A 81 1.68 -4.96 19.95
CA ALA A 81 1.57 -5.76 18.74
C ALA A 81 1.11 -4.86 17.58
N LEU A 82 1.91 -4.79 16.54
CA LEU A 82 1.55 -4.17 15.28
C LEU A 82 1.16 -5.27 14.29
N ASN A 83 0.13 -5.04 13.50
CA ASN A 83 -0.30 -5.95 12.45
C ASN A 83 -0.33 -5.23 11.11
N VAL A 84 0.38 -5.76 10.13
CA VAL A 84 0.42 -5.25 8.75
C VAL A 84 0.23 -6.42 7.80
N LYS A 85 -0.42 -6.20 6.66
CA LYS A 85 -0.58 -7.21 5.61
C LYS A 85 0.42 -7.00 4.49
N THR A 86 0.89 -8.11 3.92
CA THR A 86 1.73 -8.08 2.73
C THR A 86 0.93 -7.70 1.49
N ASN A 87 1.58 -6.98 0.58
CA ASN A 87 1.04 -6.65 -0.74
C ASN A 87 1.12 -7.87 -1.70
N ARG A 88 0.73 -7.69 -2.97
CA ARG A 88 0.79 -8.72 -4.01
C ARG A 88 2.19 -9.31 -4.24
N SER A 89 3.24 -8.53 -4.01
CA SER A 89 4.63 -8.98 -4.11
C SER A 89 5.14 -9.66 -2.85
N GLY A 90 4.31 -9.82 -1.82
CA GLY A 90 4.71 -10.41 -0.54
C GLY A 90 5.48 -9.44 0.36
N VAL A 91 5.40 -8.15 0.14
CA VAL A 91 6.14 -7.12 0.91
C VAL A 91 5.21 -6.41 1.88
N ALA A 92 5.65 -6.31 3.13
CA ALA A 92 5.02 -5.48 4.16
C ALA A 92 5.98 -4.36 4.59
N HIS A 93 5.44 -3.17 4.80
CA HIS A 93 6.18 -2.01 5.31
C HIS A 93 5.64 -1.63 6.69
N ILE A 94 6.52 -1.61 7.68
CA ILE A 94 6.19 -1.19 9.04
C ILE A 94 6.80 0.19 9.27
N PRO A 95 5.96 1.23 9.40
CA PRO A 95 6.45 2.55 9.74
C PRO A 95 6.92 2.57 11.20
N ASP A 96 8.00 3.28 11.45
CA ASP A 96 8.55 3.55 12.79
C ASP A 96 8.66 2.28 13.66
N PRO A 97 9.48 1.28 13.22
CA PRO A 97 9.61 0.02 13.95
C PRO A 97 10.32 0.24 15.29
N PRO A 98 9.93 -0.49 16.34
CA PRO A 98 10.63 -0.43 17.62
C PRO A 98 12.04 -1.00 17.48
N MET A 99 13.01 -0.33 18.07
CA MET A 99 14.38 -0.84 18.13
C MET A 99 14.54 -1.90 19.21
N GLY A 100 15.49 -2.83 18.98
CA GLY A 100 15.81 -3.89 19.91
C GLY A 100 15.11 -5.21 19.58
N LYS A 101 14.84 -6.00 20.61
CA LYS A 101 14.29 -7.36 20.46
C LYS A 101 12.80 -7.37 20.13
N VAL A 102 12.47 -7.88 18.96
CA VAL A 102 11.10 -8.00 18.46
C VAL A 102 10.78 -9.44 18.06
N LEU A 103 9.54 -9.87 18.26
CA LEU A 103 9.03 -11.13 17.73
C LEU A 103 8.24 -10.84 16.45
N ILE A 104 8.71 -11.37 15.33
CA ILE A 104 7.99 -11.33 14.06
C ILE A 104 7.24 -12.65 13.92
N GLN A 105 5.93 -12.56 13.79
CA GLN A 105 5.05 -13.70 13.56
C GLN A 105 4.27 -13.48 12.27
N ILE A 106 4.24 -14.48 11.39
CA ILE A 106 3.53 -14.39 10.11
C ILE A 106 2.51 -15.52 10.03
N VAL A 107 1.29 -15.14 9.67
CA VAL A 107 0.18 -16.06 9.43
C VAL A 107 -0.38 -15.80 8.04
N ALA A 108 -0.41 -16.83 7.21
CA ALA A 108 -0.96 -16.77 5.87
C ALA A 108 -1.73 -18.05 5.56
N ASP A 109 -2.82 -17.94 4.80
CA ASP A 109 -3.65 -19.08 4.45
C ASP A 109 -2.90 -20.07 3.58
N GLY A 110 -2.96 -21.35 3.95
CA GLY A 110 -2.24 -22.40 3.24
C GLY A 110 -0.74 -22.50 3.52
N TRP A 111 -0.22 -21.71 4.47
CA TRP A 111 1.17 -21.70 4.87
C TRP A 111 1.32 -22.05 6.36
N LYS A 112 2.47 -22.63 6.69
CA LYS A 112 2.84 -22.86 8.09
C LYS A 112 3.12 -21.52 8.77
N THR A 113 2.55 -21.33 9.95
CA THR A 113 2.80 -20.12 10.77
C THR A 113 4.29 -20.02 11.08
N TYR A 114 4.83 -18.83 10.83
CA TYR A 114 6.21 -18.49 11.14
C TYR A 114 6.28 -17.63 12.40
N GLY A 115 7.31 -17.82 13.22
CA GLY A 115 7.54 -16.98 14.39
C GLY A 115 9.00 -17.05 14.82
N LYS A 116 9.70 -15.89 14.84
CA LYS A 116 11.09 -15.79 15.26
C LYS A 116 11.38 -14.44 15.89
N TYR A 117 12.31 -14.42 16.84
CA TYR A 117 12.85 -13.20 17.41
C TYR A 117 13.95 -12.62 16.52
N TYR A 118 13.89 -11.30 16.34
CA TYR A 118 14.87 -10.49 15.64
C TYR A 118 15.36 -9.39 16.55
N GLU A 119 16.56 -8.92 16.33
CA GLU A 119 17.10 -7.73 16.99
C GLU A 119 17.23 -6.64 15.94
N LEU A 120 16.35 -5.65 16.00
CA LEU A 120 16.32 -4.54 15.05
C LEU A 120 17.29 -3.46 15.52
N THR A 121 18.29 -3.20 14.70
CA THR A 121 19.31 -2.17 14.93
C THR A 121 19.15 -0.97 14.00
N ASP A 122 18.54 -1.18 12.82
CA ASP A 122 18.24 -0.14 11.84
C ASP A 122 16.75 -0.14 11.50
N PRO A 123 16.05 1.00 11.61
CA PRO A 123 14.65 1.10 11.20
C PRO A 123 14.41 0.91 9.70
N GLY A 124 15.46 1.00 8.87
CA GLY A 124 15.40 0.76 7.42
C GLY A 124 15.81 -0.66 7.00
N GLU A 125 15.91 -1.60 7.93
CA GLU A 125 16.32 -2.96 7.66
C GLU A 125 15.35 -3.71 6.74
N VAL A 126 15.88 -4.64 5.93
CA VAL A 126 15.11 -5.54 5.09
C VAL A 126 15.21 -6.96 5.62
N ILE A 127 14.09 -7.51 6.10
CA ILE A 127 14.02 -8.87 6.61
C ILE A 127 13.34 -9.77 5.58
N LYS A 128 14.06 -10.80 5.13
CA LYS A 128 13.52 -11.80 4.20
C LYS A 128 13.10 -13.05 4.97
N ILE A 129 11.85 -13.46 4.77
CA ILE A 129 11.25 -14.61 5.46
C ILE A 129 10.66 -15.55 4.44
N HIS A 130 11.01 -16.83 4.58
CA HIS A 130 10.47 -17.89 3.76
C HIS A 130 9.45 -18.70 4.55
N LEU A 131 8.28 -18.97 3.94
CA LEU A 131 7.22 -19.80 4.52
C LEU A 131 7.19 -21.17 3.87
N ASP A 132 7.12 -22.19 4.70
CA ASP A 132 6.91 -23.56 4.28
C ASP A 132 5.42 -23.89 4.17
N ARG A 133 5.08 -24.85 3.34
CA ARG A 133 3.74 -25.43 3.34
C ARG A 133 3.57 -26.38 4.52
N PRO A 134 2.37 -26.45 5.12
CA PRO A 134 2.11 -27.46 6.13
C PRO A 134 2.23 -28.87 5.54
N PRO A 135 2.68 -29.84 6.33
CA PRO A 135 2.72 -31.23 5.88
C PRO A 135 1.31 -31.70 5.52
N LYS A 136 1.20 -32.47 4.45
CA LYS A 136 -0.05 -33.10 4.08
C LYS A 136 -0.28 -34.28 5.03
N TRP A 137 -1.35 -34.22 5.80
CA TRP A 137 -1.81 -35.35 6.60
C TRP A 137 -2.75 -36.17 5.71
N TYR A 138 -2.37 -37.36 5.41
CA TYR A 138 -3.22 -38.32 4.69
C TYR A 138 -3.94 -39.21 5.71
#